data_841e43d94e3445439c60bc4f574a6677
#
_entry.id   841e43d94e3445439c60bc4f574a6677
#
_cell.length_a   1.000
_cell.length_b   1.000
_cell.length_c   1.000
_cell.angle_alpha   90.00
_cell.angle_beta   90.00
_cell.angle_gamma   90.00
#
_symmetry.space_group_name_H-M   'P 1'
#
loop_
_entity.id
_entity.type
_entity.pdbx_description
1 polymer ?
#
loop_
_entity_poly.entity_id
_entity_poly.type
_entity_poly.pdbx_seq_one_letter_code
_entity_poly.pdbx_strand_id
1 'polypeptide(L)'
;DPDDGTMPPHRRIDVGLDSVKRLQRIGASANLLNLLQKQHPADLAEVFGELSDKDCRGALTLLLDHNSRLAMEALIEYGAEHSAALLADHPADQLAVWLQELPSDDAVALIDELPDDLSAAVLEQMRPQASGDVENLLEYAEETAGRIMNPMVFALSEDLTAGEAIGALQGSREVEMVFYLYVVDERRHLVGVVSLRRLLLVATETPLQRIMTTDLISARVDTDQEEVAQHVASYNLLAIPVVDEENKLAGIITDQSPDAFALT
;
A
#
# COMPACT_ATOMS: atom_id res chain seq x y z
N ASP A 1 5.35 -40.07 -4.70
CA ASP A 1 5.82 -39.92 -3.31
C ASP A 1 5.21 -38.66 -2.71
N PRO A 2 4.40 -38.77 -1.65
CA PRO A 2 3.82 -37.63 -0.99
C PRO A 2 4.64 -37.31 0.25
N ASP A 3 5.71 -36.57 0.10
CA ASP A 3 6.36 -35.88 1.22
C ASP A 3 7.24 -34.73 0.68
N ASP A 4 6.61 -33.77 0.04
CA ASP A 4 7.18 -32.45 -0.16
C ASP A 4 6.95 -31.69 1.16
N GLY A 5 7.99 -31.61 1.98
CA GLY A 5 7.96 -31.09 3.35
C GLY A 5 7.52 -29.63 3.51
N THR A 6 6.61 -29.15 2.70
CA THR A 6 5.91 -27.87 2.84
C THR A 6 4.73 -28.04 3.79
N MET A 7 4.92 -27.58 5.01
CA MET A 7 3.86 -27.47 6.02
C MET A 7 2.73 -26.59 5.50
N PRO A 8 1.45 -26.97 5.63
CA PRO A 8 0.34 -26.11 5.22
C PRO A 8 0.38 -24.75 5.98
N PRO A 9 -0.03 -23.65 5.37
CA PRO A 9 0.13 -22.29 5.91
C PRO A 9 -0.42 -22.16 7.35
N HIS A 10 -1.58 -22.68 7.66
CA HIS A 10 -2.14 -22.65 9.02
C HIS A 10 -1.25 -23.31 10.09
N ARG A 11 -0.48 -24.33 9.74
CA ARG A 11 0.45 -24.97 10.69
C ARG A 11 1.72 -24.18 10.95
N ARG A 12 2.13 -23.30 10.01
CA ARG A 12 3.27 -22.38 10.20
C ARG A 12 2.92 -21.25 11.17
N ILE A 13 1.70 -20.75 11.10
CA ILE A 13 1.20 -19.68 11.97
C ILE A 13 1.08 -20.17 13.39
N ASP A 14 0.49 -21.34 13.64
CA ASP A 14 0.37 -21.93 14.99
C ASP A 14 1.73 -22.10 15.68
N VAL A 15 2.75 -22.58 14.95
CA VAL A 15 4.11 -22.74 15.47
C VAL A 15 4.77 -21.38 15.73
N GLY A 16 4.48 -20.39 14.90
CA GLY A 16 4.94 -19.02 15.06
C GLY A 16 4.37 -18.36 16.32
N LEU A 17 3.06 -18.42 16.49
CA LEU A 17 2.33 -17.85 17.61
C LEU A 17 2.77 -18.42 18.97
N ASP A 18 2.86 -19.76 19.08
CA ASP A 18 3.33 -20.42 20.30
C ASP A 18 4.77 -20.03 20.64
N SER A 19 5.62 -19.88 19.61
CA SER A 19 7.00 -19.45 19.78
C SER A 19 7.09 -18.01 20.27
N VAL A 20 6.27 -17.09 19.72
CA VAL A 20 6.17 -15.69 20.15
C VAL A 20 5.73 -15.62 21.61
N LYS A 21 4.60 -16.26 21.97
CA LYS A 21 4.08 -16.29 23.35
C LYS A 21 5.10 -16.86 24.34
N ARG A 22 5.82 -17.90 23.94
CA ARG A 22 6.86 -18.52 24.77
C ARG A 22 8.06 -17.60 24.97
N LEU A 23 8.57 -16.99 23.88
CA LEU A 23 9.74 -16.10 23.94
C LEU A 23 9.47 -14.84 24.76
N GLN A 24 8.26 -14.28 24.65
CA GLN A 24 7.82 -13.16 25.49
C GLN A 24 7.77 -13.54 26.96
N ARG A 25 7.19 -14.71 27.29
CA ARG A 25 7.06 -15.18 28.67
C ARG A 25 8.42 -15.36 29.37
N ILE A 26 9.45 -15.80 28.65
CA ILE A 26 10.80 -16.00 29.20
C ILE A 26 11.68 -14.76 29.06
N GLY A 27 11.17 -13.65 28.48
CA GLY A 27 11.92 -12.40 28.30
C GLY A 27 13.06 -12.48 27.28
N ALA A 28 13.02 -13.44 26.34
CA ALA A 28 14.06 -13.65 25.32
C ALA A 28 13.92 -12.69 24.13
N SER A 29 14.03 -11.36 24.37
CA SER A 29 13.76 -10.30 23.38
C SER A 29 14.58 -10.42 22.09
N ALA A 30 15.87 -10.80 22.16
CA ALA A 30 16.70 -10.98 20.98
C ALA A 30 16.23 -12.14 20.08
N ASN A 31 15.78 -13.25 20.69
CA ASN A 31 15.26 -14.38 19.95
C ASN A 31 13.86 -14.07 19.37
N LEU A 32 13.04 -13.33 20.12
CA LEU A 32 11.74 -12.84 19.66
C LEU A 32 11.91 -11.93 18.44
N LEU A 33 12.79 -10.92 18.52
CA LEU A 33 13.09 -10.04 17.40
C LEU A 33 13.54 -10.81 16.15
N ASN A 34 14.49 -11.74 16.32
CA ASN A 34 14.97 -12.58 15.23
C ASN A 34 13.86 -13.45 14.60
N LEU A 35 12.86 -13.85 15.39
CA LEU A 35 11.70 -14.59 14.90
C LEU A 35 10.77 -13.67 14.09
N LEU A 36 10.41 -12.52 14.66
CA LEU A 36 9.48 -11.55 14.05
C LEU A 36 10.03 -10.98 12.74
N GLN A 37 11.30 -10.61 12.69
CA GLN A 37 11.94 -10.04 11.49
C GLN A 37 12.03 -10.99 10.28
N LYS A 38 11.76 -12.27 10.47
CA LYS A 38 11.75 -13.27 9.40
C LYS A 38 10.36 -13.58 8.87
N GLN A 39 9.34 -13.03 9.50
CA GLN A 39 7.96 -13.24 9.06
C GLN A 39 7.61 -12.26 7.93
N HIS A 40 6.64 -12.64 7.11
CA HIS A 40 5.99 -11.73 6.17
C HIS A 40 5.06 -10.77 6.94
N PRO A 41 4.85 -9.51 6.48
CA PRO A 41 3.90 -8.59 7.12
C PRO A 41 2.52 -9.20 7.39
N ALA A 42 1.92 -9.89 6.42
CA ALA A 42 0.65 -10.57 6.58
C ALA A 42 0.66 -11.65 7.69
N ASP A 43 1.74 -12.44 7.80
CA ASP A 43 1.88 -13.43 8.88
C ASP A 43 2.00 -12.74 10.26
N LEU A 44 2.65 -11.57 10.32
CA LEU A 44 2.74 -10.75 11.54
C LEU A 44 1.39 -10.18 11.94
N ALA A 45 0.60 -9.72 10.98
CA ALA A 45 -0.76 -9.23 11.20
C ALA A 45 -1.64 -10.31 11.83
N GLU A 46 -1.61 -11.54 11.32
CA GLU A 46 -2.32 -12.68 11.91
C GLU A 46 -1.83 -12.98 13.32
N VAL A 47 -0.51 -12.96 13.56
CA VAL A 47 0.07 -13.15 14.90
C VAL A 47 -0.41 -12.04 15.85
N PHE A 48 -0.46 -10.78 15.41
CA PHE A 48 -0.94 -9.66 16.23
C PHE A 48 -2.40 -9.86 16.63
N GLY A 49 -3.26 -10.33 15.72
CA GLY A 49 -4.67 -10.62 15.98
C GLY A 49 -4.91 -11.73 17.02
N GLU A 50 -3.97 -12.66 17.16
CA GLU A 50 -4.07 -13.79 18.08
C GLU A 50 -3.35 -13.57 19.43
N LEU A 51 -2.61 -12.46 19.57
CA LEU A 51 -1.94 -12.10 20.82
C LEU A 51 -2.89 -11.35 21.76
N SER A 52 -2.57 -11.39 23.07
CA SER A 52 -3.20 -10.46 24.01
C SER A 52 -2.70 -9.04 23.72
N ASP A 53 -3.50 -7.99 24.00
CA ASP A 53 -3.11 -6.58 23.82
C ASP A 53 -1.73 -6.27 24.40
N LYS A 54 -1.42 -6.79 25.56
CA LYS A 54 -0.13 -6.61 26.22
C LYS A 54 1.02 -7.24 25.42
N ASP A 55 0.81 -8.46 24.94
CA ASP A 55 1.83 -9.19 24.21
C ASP A 55 2.01 -8.62 22.80
N CYS A 56 0.91 -8.20 22.17
CA CYS A 56 0.93 -7.50 20.88
C CYS A 56 1.73 -6.19 20.99
N ARG A 57 1.42 -5.31 21.94
CA ARG A 57 2.18 -4.07 22.18
C ARG A 57 3.66 -4.34 22.46
N GLY A 58 3.98 -5.37 23.21
CA GLY A 58 5.38 -5.75 23.48
C GLY A 58 6.12 -6.22 22.23
N ALA A 59 5.50 -7.00 21.37
CA ALA A 59 6.08 -7.46 20.12
C ALA A 59 6.22 -6.29 19.11
N LEU A 60 5.19 -5.45 19.02
CA LEU A 60 5.17 -4.28 18.15
C LEU A 60 6.26 -3.27 18.55
N THR A 61 6.35 -2.90 19.83
CA THR A 61 7.40 -1.98 20.32
C THR A 61 8.79 -2.49 19.96
N LEU A 62 9.02 -3.79 20.15
CA LEU A 62 10.31 -4.40 19.81
C LEU A 62 10.61 -4.31 18.30
N LEU A 63 9.59 -4.49 17.45
CA LEU A 63 9.73 -4.33 16.00
C LEU A 63 9.94 -2.87 15.61
N LEU A 64 9.16 -1.94 16.14
CA LEU A 64 9.27 -0.50 15.86
C LEU A 64 10.67 0.04 16.20
N ASP A 65 11.26 -0.42 17.30
CA ASP A 65 12.60 -0.01 17.75
C ASP A 65 13.73 -0.51 16.83
N HIS A 66 13.53 -1.63 16.11
CA HIS A 66 14.61 -2.30 15.39
C HIS A 66 14.37 -2.43 13.88
N ASN A 67 13.14 -2.47 13.44
CA ASN A 67 12.71 -2.56 12.05
C ASN A 67 11.31 -1.94 11.89
N SER A 68 11.24 -0.61 12.01
CA SER A 68 9.99 0.14 11.94
C SER A 68 9.25 -0.07 10.61
N ARG A 69 9.96 -0.21 9.49
CA ARG A 69 9.35 -0.48 8.19
C ARG A 69 8.52 -1.76 8.21
N LEU A 70 9.10 -2.89 8.65
CA LEU A 70 8.37 -4.15 8.75
C LEU A 70 7.19 -4.07 9.74
N ALA A 71 7.39 -3.34 10.85
CA ALA A 71 6.33 -3.12 11.83
C ALA A 71 5.14 -2.38 11.21
N MET A 72 5.40 -1.31 10.45
CA MET A 72 4.37 -0.52 9.81
C MET A 72 3.68 -1.29 8.68
N GLU A 73 4.42 -2.01 7.84
CA GLU A 73 3.86 -2.91 6.82
C GLU A 73 2.92 -3.96 7.46
N ALA A 74 3.29 -4.53 8.61
CA ALA A 74 2.44 -5.48 9.33
C ALA A 74 1.19 -4.81 9.95
N LEU A 75 1.29 -3.55 10.36
CA LEU A 75 0.14 -2.79 10.87
C LEU A 75 -0.87 -2.44 9.77
N ILE A 76 -0.40 -2.15 8.56
CA ILE A 76 -1.30 -1.97 7.41
C ILE A 76 -2.08 -3.26 7.14
N GLU A 77 -1.42 -4.40 7.08
CA GLU A 77 -2.08 -5.71 6.93
C GLU A 77 -3.01 -6.09 8.10
N TYR A 78 -2.75 -5.56 9.31
CA TYR A 78 -3.58 -5.80 10.50
C TYR A 78 -4.88 -4.97 10.50
N GLY A 79 -4.94 -3.93 9.66
CA GLY A 79 -6.08 -3.03 9.50
C GLY A 79 -5.93 -1.73 10.31
N ALA A 80 -6.39 -0.65 9.69
CA ALA A 80 -6.16 0.72 10.17
C ALA A 80 -6.73 0.97 11.57
N GLU A 81 -7.98 0.59 11.85
CA GLU A 81 -8.65 0.77 13.14
C GLU A 81 -7.88 0.12 14.31
N HIS A 82 -7.51 -1.16 14.14
CA HIS A 82 -6.77 -1.89 15.18
C HIS A 82 -5.36 -1.32 15.38
N SER A 83 -4.73 -0.94 14.30
CA SER A 83 -3.37 -0.41 14.27
C SER A 83 -3.28 0.97 14.89
N ALA A 84 -4.22 1.86 14.60
CA ALA A 84 -4.31 3.18 15.22
C ALA A 84 -4.46 3.08 16.75
N ALA A 85 -5.26 2.13 17.24
CA ALA A 85 -5.38 1.88 18.68
C ALA A 85 -4.07 1.42 19.35
N LEU A 86 -3.21 0.70 18.61
CA LEU A 86 -1.88 0.32 19.10
C LEU A 86 -0.87 1.48 19.04
N LEU A 87 -1.00 2.36 18.04
CA LEU A 87 -0.12 3.49 17.81
C LEU A 87 -0.45 4.72 18.66
N ALA A 88 -1.69 4.88 19.10
CA ALA A 88 -2.18 6.07 19.82
C ALA A 88 -1.42 6.40 21.12
N ASP A 89 -0.73 5.45 21.72
CA ASP A 89 0.09 5.64 22.93
C ASP A 89 1.51 6.21 22.62
N HIS A 90 1.89 6.30 21.34
CA HIS A 90 3.20 6.81 20.94
C HIS A 90 3.17 8.34 20.74
N PRO A 91 4.28 9.05 21.01
CA PRO A 91 4.35 10.49 20.78
C PRO A 91 4.32 10.85 19.29
N ALA A 92 3.74 11.99 18.95
CA ALA A 92 3.50 12.44 17.58
C ALA A 92 4.77 12.52 16.74
N ASP A 93 5.91 12.91 17.32
CA ASP A 93 7.20 12.97 16.63
C ASP A 93 7.70 11.59 16.18
N GLN A 94 7.47 10.54 16.97
CA GLN A 94 7.79 9.18 16.58
C GLN A 94 6.83 8.66 15.49
N LEU A 95 5.53 8.89 15.65
CA LEU A 95 4.53 8.53 14.66
C LEU A 95 4.81 9.19 13.31
N ALA A 96 5.15 10.47 13.29
CA ALA A 96 5.52 11.19 12.07
C ALA A 96 6.73 10.57 11.36
N VAL A 97 7.74 10.09 12.10
CA VAL A 97 8.91 9.40 11.52
C VAL A 97 8.50 8.10 10.82
N TRP A 98 7.60 7.33 11.41
CA TRP A 98 7.17 6.04 10.85
C TRP A 98 6.19 6.22 9.69
N LEU A 99 5.17 7.06 9.86
CA LEU A 99 4.09 7.25 8.87
C LEU A 99 4.60 7.92 7.59
N GLN A 100 5.55 8.84 7.66
CA GLN A 100 6.10 9.50 6.46
C GLN A 100 6.96 8.60 5.56
N GLU A 101 7.28 7.38 5.98
CA GLU A 101 7.99 6.38 5.17
C GLU A 101 7.04 5.40 4.47
N LEU A 102 5.74 5.48 4.79
CA LEU A 102 4.69 4.71 4.12
C LEU A 102 4.25 5.38 2.80
N PRO A 103 3.66 4.63 1.87
CA PRO A 103 2.82 5.20 0.82
C PRO A 103 1.76 6.14 1.41
N SER A 104 1.38 7.19 0.66
CA SER A 104 0.49 8.24 1.21
C SER A 104 -0.91 7.71 1.53
N ASP A 105 -1.43 6.77 0.75
CA ASP A 105 -2.70 6.08 1.00
C ASP A 105 -2.68 5.28 2.30
N ASP A 106 -1.61 4.51 2.54
CA ASP A 106 -1.42 3.77 3.79
C ASP A 106 -1.29 4.70 5.01
N ALA A 107 -0.57 5.81 4.84
CA ALA A 107 -0.43 6.81 5.89
C ALA A 107 -1.77 7.48 6.22
N VAL A 108 -2.57 7.82 5.20
CA VAL A 108 -3.94 8.38 5.37
C VAL A 108 -4.83 7.40 6.13
N ALA A 109 -4.87 6.14 5.73
CA ALA A 109 -5.71 5.13 6.39
C ALA A 109 -5.43 5.04 7.90
N LEU A 110 -4.16 5.11 8.32
CA LEU A 110 -3.79 5.10 9.73
C LEU A 110 -4.08 6.44 10.43
N ILE A 111 -3.84 7.57 9.77
CA ILE A 111 -4.04 8.91 10.33
C ILE A 111 -5.52 9.20 10.56
N ASP A 112 -6.41 8.74 9.68
CA ASP A 112 -7.86 8.88 9.80
C ASP A 112 -8.41 8.20 11.07
N GLU A 113 -7.79 7.11 11.49
CA GLU A 113 -8.20 6.36 12.67
C GLU A 113 -7.55 6.86 13.99
N LEU A 114 -6.59 7.80 13.91
CA LEU A 114 -6.00 8.40 15.11
C LEU A 114 -6.92 9.46 15.72
N PRO A 115 -6.83 9.72 17.03
CA PRO A 115 -7.50 10.88 17.64
C PRO A 115 -7.12 12.20 16.95
N ASP A 116 -8.10 13.09 16.73
CA ASP A 116 -7.93 14.36 15.96
C ASP A 116 -6.71 15.19 16.39
N ASP A 117 -6.50 15.35 17.69
CA ASP A 117 -5.36 16.12 18.25
C ASP A 117 -4.01 15.44 17.98
N LEU A 118 -3.99 14.11 17.96
CA LEU A 118 -2.79 13.35 17.65
C LEU A 118 -2.50 13.37 16.15
N SER A 119 -3.52 13.17 15.32
CA SER A 119 -3.46 13.27 13.87
C SER A 119 -2.90 14.63 13.43
N ALA A 120 -3.46 15.74 13.93
CA ALA A 120 -2.95 17.07 13.64
C ALA A 120 -1.48 17.26 14.09
N ALA A 121 -1.13 16.79 15.28
CA ALA A 121 0.23 16.89 15.79
C ALA A 121 1.23 16.05 14.98
N VAL A 122 0.82 14.89 14.45
CA VAL A 122 1.62 14.04 13.56
C VAL A 122 1.90 14.76 12.25
N LEU A 123 0.87 15.31 11.60
CA LEU A 123 1.01 16.05 10.33
C LEU A 123 1.98 17.24 10.48
N GLU A 124 1.91 17.97 11.59
CA GLU A 124 2.85 19.07 11.86
C GLU A 124 4.31 18.62 12.01
N GLN A 125 4.56 17.38 12.42
CA GLN A 125 5.90 16.82 12.63
C GLN A 125 6.45 16.09 11.39
N MET A 126 5.62 15.76 10.42
CA MET A 126 6.03 15.14 9.16
C MET A 126 6.85 16.09 8.29
N ARG A 127 7.64 15.54 7.39
CA ARG A 127 8.31 16.33 6.35
C ARG A 127 7.27 17.04 5.48
N PRO A 128 7.49 18.33 5.09
CA PRO A 128 6.50 19.12 4.36
C PRO A 128 5.94 18.46 3.09
N GLN A 129 6.76 17.67 2.39
CA GLN A 129 6.29 16.94 1.22
C GLN A 129 5.33 15.81 1.61
N ALA A 130 5.70 14.98 2.58
CA ALA A 130 4.89 13.87 3.03
C ALA A 130 3.57 14.32 3.67
N SER A 131 3.59 15.38 4.52
CA SER A 131 2.35 15.93 5.07
C SER A 131 1.46 16.53 3.99
N GLY A 132 2.04 17.23 3.00
CA GLY A 132 1.27 17.77 1.87
C GLY A 132 0.62 16.68 1.02
N ASP A 133 1.32 15.57 0.77
CA ASP A 133 0.74 14.44 0.03
C ASP A 133 -0.43 13.80 0.79
N VAL A 134 -0.30 13.64 2.12
CA VAL A 134 -1.36 13.14 3.00
C VAL A 134 -2.52 14.14 3.08
N GLU A 135 -2.26 15.44 3.34
CA GLU A 135 -3.28 16.49 3.43
C GLU A 135 -4.10 16.60 2.13
N ASN A 136 -3.46 16.46 0.96
CA ASN A 136 -4.16 16.44 -0.33
C ASN A 136 -5.15 15.28 -0.45
N LEU A 137 -4.81 14.10 0.09
CA LEU A 137 -5.73 12.96 0.10
C LEU A 137 -6.85 13.17 1.13
N LEU A 138 -6.55 13.80 2.27
CA LEU A 138 -7.53 14.15 3.31
C LEU A 138 -8.56 15.20 2.86
N GLU A 139 -8.32 15.93 1.77
CA GLU A 139 -9.30 16.84 1.17
C GLU A 139 -10.46 16.11 0.46
N TYR A 140 -10.25 14.85 0.03
CA TYR A 140 -11.33 14.05 -0.55
C TYR A 140 -12.28 13.56 0.54
N ALA A 141 -13.53 13.34 0.20
CA ALA A 141 -14.51 12.78 1.14
C ALA A 141 -14.11 11.36 1.55
N GLU A 142 -14.40 11.01 2.79
CA GLU A 142 -14.24 9.64 3.30
C GLU A 142 -14.95 8.63 2.39
N GLU A 143 -14.47 7.39 2.35
CA GLU A 143 -15.05 6.30 1.55
C GLU A 143 -15.08 6.56 0.04
N THR A 144 -14.25 7.47 -0.49
CA THR A 144 -14.14 7.74 -1.93
C THR A 144 -12.83 7.25 -2.53
N ALA A 145 -12.82 7.00 -3.84
CA ALA A 145 -11.63 6.61 -4.58
C ALA A 145 -10.46 7.59 -4.41
N GLY A 146 -10.75 8.90 -4.34
CA GLY A 146 -9.74 9.93 -4.09
C GLY A 146 -9.07 9.81 -2.73
N ARG A 147 -9.82 9.36 -1.70
CA ARG A 147 -9.30 9.18 -0.34
C ARG A 147 -8.33 8.01 -0.23
N ILE A 148 -8.64 6.90 -0.92
CA ILE A 148 -7.91 5.62 -0.81
C ILE A 148 -6.91 5.38 -1.94
N MET A 149 -6.78 6.31 -2.91
CA MET A 149 -5.85 6.15 -4.02
C MET A 149 -4.41 6.42 -3.61
N ASN A 150 -3.47 5.69 -4.22
CA ASN A 150 -2.06 6.07 -4.21
C ASN A 150 -1.81 7.14 -5.29
N PRO A 151 -1.43 8.38 -4.95
CA PRO A 151 -1.16 9.44 -5.92
C PRO A 151 0.17 9.25 -6.65
N MET A 152 1.06 8.39 -6.16
CA MET A 152 2.37 8.10 -6.75
C MET A 152 2.24 7.15 -7.93
N VAL A 153 1.63 7.60 -9.02
CA VAL A 153 1.40 6.79 -10.21
C VAL A 153 2.43 7.07 -11.30
N PHE A 154 3.04 6.01 -11.82
CA PHE A 154 3.94 6.12 -12.96
C PHE A 154 3.14 6.22 -14.26
N ALA A 155 3.21 7.39 -14.89
CA ALA A 155 2.54 7.68 -16.15
C ALA A 155 3.54 8.02 -17.26
N LEU A 156 3.24 7.58 -18.47
CA LEU A 156 4.02 7.82 -19.68
C LEU A 156 3.29 8.75 -20.64
N SER A 157 4.03 9.62 -21.33
CA SER A 157 3.45 10.40 -22.42
C SER A 157 3.08 9.50 -23.61
N GLU A 158 1.93 9.76 -24.23
CA GLU A 158 1.47 9.04 -25.41
C GLU A 158 2.41 9.16 -26.62
N ASP A 159 3.24 10.21 -26.65
CA ASP A 159 4.20 10.47 -27.73
C ASP A 159 5.45 9.61 -27.67
N LEU A 160 5.67 8.88 -26.57
CA LEU A 160 6.83 8.02 -26.40
C LEU A 160 6.75 6.78 -27.29
N THR A 161 7.92 6.29 -27.69
CA THR A 161 8.09 4.96 -28.26
C THR A 161 8.24 3.90 -27.15
N ALA A 162 8.08 2.64 -27.50
CA ALA A 162 8.26 1.52 -26.57
C ALA A 162 9.67 1.52 -25.95
N GLY A 163 10.71 1.84 -26.69
CA GLY A 163 12.08 1.91 -26.21
C GLY A 163 12.29 3.03 -25.19
N GLU A 164 11.73 4.22 -25.46
CA GLU A 164 11.78 5.34 -24.52
C GLU A 164 10.99 5.06 -23.26
N ALA A 165 9.83 4.41 -23.37
CA ALA A 165 9.02 3.98 -22.23
C ALA A 165 9.77 2.97 -21.32
N ILE A 166 10.47 1.99 -21.92
CA ILE A 166 11.33 1.05 -21.18
C ILE A 166 12.48 1.80 -20.49
N GLY A 167 13.10 2.76 -21.19
CA GLY A 167 14.16 3.60 -20.61
C GLY A 167 13.68 4.42 -19.42
N ALA A 168 12.49 5.03 -19.53
CA ALA A 168 11.87 5.77 -18.44
C ALA A 168 11.59 4.87 -17.23
N LEU A 169 11.06 3.67 -17.47
CA LEU A 169 10.81 2.68 -16.43
C LEU A 169 12.09 2.24 -15.71
N GLN A 170 13.16 1.96 -16.46
CA GLN A 170 14.45 1.59 -15.89
C GLN A 170 15.11 2.70 -15.07
N GLY A 171 14.80 3.96 -15.38
CA GLY A 171 15.27 5.14 -14.66
C GLY A 171 14.47 5.45 -13.40
N SER A 172 13.27 4.93 -13.27
CA SER A 172 12.40 5.11 -12.11
C SER A 172 12.76 4.14 -10.99
N ARG A 173 13.05 4.68 -9.79
CA ARG A 173 13.38 3.88 -8.60
C ARG A 173 12.17 3.61 -7.70
N GLU A 174 11.06 4.27 -7.99
CA GLU A 174 9.89 4.34 -7.09
C GLU A 174 8.71 3.49 -7.58
N VAL A 175 8.89 2.73 -8.66
CA VAL A 175 7.80 1.95 -9.24
C VAL A 175 7.83 0.54 -8.67
N GLU A 176 7.04 0.31 -7.65
CA GLU A 176 6.98 -1.00 -6.97
C GLU A 176 6.17 -2.04 -7.77
N MET A 177 5.11 -1.63 -8.48
CA MET A 177 4.25 -2.55 -9.23
C MET A 177 3.99 -2.08 -10.65
N VAL A 178 4.53 -2.78 -11.65
CA VAL A 178 4.49 -2.40 -13.06
C VAL A 178 3.88 -3.50 -13.92
N PHE A 179 2.65 -3.90 -13.65
CA PHE A 179 1.92 -4.74 -14.60
C PHE A 179 1.33 -3.93 -15.73
N TYR A 180 0.89 -2.71 -15.42
CA TYR A 180 0.26 -1.76 -16.33
C TYR A 180 0.94 -0.40 -16.25
N LEU A 181 1.18 0.19 -17.41
CA LEU A 181 1.74 1.53 -17.58
C LEU A 181 0.65 2.43 -18.11
N TYR A 182 0.28 3.43 -17.35
CA TYR A 182 -0.74 4.41 -17.74
C TYR A 182 -0.15 5.41 -18.73
N VAL A 183 -0.92 5.74 -19.73
CA VAL A 183 -0.52 6.66 -20.80
C VAL A 183 -1.38 7.91 -20.70
N VAL A 184 -0.72 9.07 -20.71
CA VAL A 184 -1.36 10.37 -20.59
C VAL A 184 -0.97 11.28 -21.77
N ASP A 185 -1.86 12.21 -22.11
CA ASP A 185 -1.57 13.28 -23.05
C ASP A 185 -0.74 14.41 -22.42
N GLU A 186 -0.44 15.47 -23.19
CA GLU A 186 0.29 16.66 -22.72
C GLU A 186 -0.39 17.39 -21.55
N ARG A 187 -1.70 17.20 -21.36
CA ARG A 187 -2.50 17.82 -20.29
C ARG A 187 -2.71 16.89 -19.10
N ARG A 188 -2.07 15.71 -19.13
CA ARG A 188 -2.21 14.64 -18.13
C ARG A 188 -3.56 13.90 -18.15
N HIS A 189 -4.39 14.05 -19.19
CA HIS A 189 -5.58 13.21 -19.31
C HIS A 189 -5.17 11.76 -19.53
N LEU A 190 -5.85 10.83 -18.87
CA LEU A 190 -5.66 9.41 -19.07
C LEU A 190 -6.20 9.00 -20.46
N VAL A 191 -5.30 8.61 -21.37
CA VAL A 191 -5.65 8.25 -22.76
C VAL A 191 -5.48 6.77 -23.06
N GLY A 192 -4.75 6.02 -22.24
CA GLY A 192 -4.54 4.61 -22.47
C GLY A 192 -3.78 3.88 -21.38
N VAL A 193 -3.66 2.58 -21.56
CA VAL A 193 -2.82 1.70 -20.72
C VAL A 193 -2.05 0.73 -21.61
N VAL A 194 -0.80 0.46 -21.24
CA VAL A 194 0.04 -0.54 -21.89
C VAL A 194 0.49 -1.56 -20.87
N SER A 195 0.26 -2.85 -21.12
CA SER A 195 0.83 -3.88 -20.25
C SER A 195 2.35 -3.98 -20.48
N LEU A 196 3.11 -4.20 -19.40
CA LEU A 196 4.56 -4.39 -19.48
C LEU A 196 4.91 -5.52 -20.47
N ARG A 197 4.14 -6.61 -20.48
CA ARG A 197 4.32 -7.70 -21.43
C ARG A 197 4.23 -7.22 -22.88
N ARG A 198 3.24 -6.39 -23.22
CA ARG A 198 3.05 -5.88 -24.58
C ARG A 198 4.20 -4.96 -24.98
N LEU A 199 4.63 -4.10 -24.04
CA LEU A 199 5.77 -3.21 -24.24
C LEU A 199 7.05 -3.96 -24.61
N LEU A 200 7.32 -5.09 -23.96
CA LEU A 200 8.51 -5.90 -24.19
C LEU A 200 8.48 -6.76 -25.48
N LEU A 201 7.30 -6.92 -26.08
CA LEU A 201 7.13 -7.78 -27.29
C LEU A 201 7.11 -7.02 -28.61
N VAL A 202 7.11 -5.70 -28.57
CA VAL A 202 7.10 -4.86 -29.78
C VAL A 202 8.49 -4.30 -30.09
N ALA A 203 8.66 -3.80 -31.30
CA ALA A 203 9.90 -3.10 -31.67
C ALA A 203 10.04 -1.78 -30.88
N THR A 204 11.27 -1.44 -30.53
CA THR A 204 11.59 -0.25 -29.70
C THR A 204 11.09 1.06 -30.29
N GLU A 205 10.98 1.15 -31.60
CA GLU A 205 10.51 2.33 -32.33
C GLU A 205 8.98 2.42 -32.42
N THR A 206 8.26 1.44 -31.86
CA THR A 206 6.78 1.43 -31.92
C THR A 206 6.20 2.52 -31.02
N PRO A 207 5.38 3.45 -31.52
CA PRO A 207 4.72 4.46 -30.70
C PRO A 207 3.73 3.81 -29.72
N LEU A 208 3.64 4.34 -28.48
CA LEU A 208 2.71 3.86 -27.44
C LEU A 208 1.25 3.92 -27.91
N GLN A 209 0.87 4.96 -28.64
CA GLN A 209 -0.47 5.12 -29.25
C GLN A 209 -0.94 3.91 -30.08
N ARG A 210 -0.01 3.14 -30.67
CA ARG A 210 -0.33 1.95 -31.48
C ARG A 210 -0.52 0.68 -30.67
N ILE A 211 -0.04 0.67 -29.44
CA ILE A 211 -0.03 -0.53 -28.61
C ILE A 211 -0.84 -0.38 -27.34
N MET A 212 -1.21 0.84 -26.98
CA MET A 212 -2.06 1.07 -25.81
C MET A 212 -3.50 0.61 -26.04
N THR A 213 -4.17 0.25 -24.98
CA THR A 213 -5.60 0.02 -24.91
C THR A 213 -6.25 1.30 -24.43
N THR A 214 -7.26 1.79 -25.16
CA THR A 214 -7.94 3.07 -24.89
C THR A 214 -9.31 2.90 -24.24
N ASP A 215 -9.87 1.69 -24.27
CA ASP A 215 -11.09 1.33 -23.55
C ASP A 215 -10.71 0.92 -22.12
N LEU A 216 -10.71 1.91 -21.23
CA LEU A 216 -10.20 1.78 -19.86
C LEU A 216 -11.34 1.77 -18.87
N ILE A 217 -11.23 0.88 -17.89
CA ILE A 217 -12.01 0.98 -16.66
C ILE A 217 -11.22 1.91 -15.72
N SER A 218 -11.84 2.99 -15.30
CA SER A 218 -11.27 3.96 -14.36
C SER A 218 -12.33 4.35 -13.33
N ALA A 219 -11.89 4.74 -12.14
CA ALA A 219 -12.74 5.37 -11.14
C ALA A 219 -12.56 6.89 -11.17
N ARG A 220 -13.56 7.63 -10.75
CA ARG A 220 -13.42 9.06 -10.49
C ARG A 220 -13.03 9.27 -9.04
N VAL A 221 -12.40 10.40 -8.72
CA VAL A 221 -12.03 10.74 -7.35
C VAL A 221 -13.22 10.72 -6.37
N ASP A 222 -14.44 11.00 -6.85
CA ASP A 222 -15.68 11.02 -6.09
C ASP A 222 -16.46 9.68 -6.12
N THR A 223 -15.91 8.63 -6.75
CA THR A 223 -16.54 7.30 -6.79
C THR A 223 -16.43 6.65 -5.42
N ASP A 224 -17.53 6.04 -4.96
CA ASP A 224 -17.59 5.28 -3.72
C ASP A 224 -16.63 4.08 -3.74
N GLN A 225 -15.92 3.86 -2.63
CA GLN A 225 -14.93 2.78 -2.53
C GLN A 225 -15.51 1.38 -2.73
N GLU A 226 -16.78 1.15 -2.33
CA GLU A 226 -17.46 -0.15 -2.56
C GLU A 226 -17.71 -0.37 -4.06
N GLU A 227 -18.06 0.68 -4.81
CA GLU A 227 -18.20 0.62 -6.26
C GLU A 227 -16.87 0.31 -6.93
N VAL A 228 -15.78 0.93 -6.45
CA VAL A 228 -14.40 0.64 -6.91
C VAL A 228 -14.07 -0.83 -6.65
N ALA A 229 -14.30 -1.34 -5.45
CA ALA A 229 -14.06 -2.74 -5.09
C ALA A 229 -14.87 -3.71 -5.98
N GLN A 230 -16.13 -3.39 -6.27
CA GLN A 230 -16.97 -4.17 -7.20
C GLN A 230 -16.40 -4.17 -8.62
N HIS A 231 -15.89 -3.04 -9.11
CA HIS A 231 -15.26 -2.97 -10.43
C HIS A 231 -14.00 -3.85 -10.48
N VAL A 232 -13.13 -3.72 -9.50
CA VAL A 232 -11.90 -4.52 -9.43
C VAL A 232 -12.22 -6.01 -9.40
N ALA A 233 -13.16 -6.43 -8.54
CA ALA A 233 -13.57 -7.83 -8.43
C ALA A 233 -14.25 -8.35 -9.72
N SER A 234 -15.17 -7.56 -10.31
CA SER A 234 -15.93 -7.97 -11.50
C SER A 234 -15.07 -8.14 -12.75
N TYR A 235 -14.04 -7.30 -12.88
CA TYR A 235 -13.15 -7.30 -14.04
C TYR A 235 -11.79 -7.95 -13.76
N ASN A 236 -11.61 -8.49 -12.54
CA ASN A 236 -10.35 -9.12 -12.10
C ASN A 236 -9.12 -8.21 -12.37
N LEU A 237 -9.23 -6.95 -11.97
CA LEU A 237 -8.18 -5.94 -12.16
C LEU A 237 -7.15 -6.06 -11.04
N LEU A 238 -5.87 -5.86 -11.36
CA LEU A 238 -4.80 -5.73 -10.36
C LEU A 238 -4.63 -4.29 -9.88
N ALA A 239 -5.12 -3.33 -10.66
CA ALA A 239 -5.13 -1.92 -10.33
C ALA A 239 -6.18 -1.20 -11.18
N ILE A 240 -6.79 -0.15 -10.62
CA ILE A 240 -7.72 0.75 -11.30
C ILE A 240 -7.19 2.19 -11.24
N PRO A 241 -7.06 2.90 -12.38
CA PRO A 241 -6.67 4.31 -12.37
C PRO A 241 -7.80 5.18 -11.86
N VAL A 242 -7.45 6.18 -11.08
CA VAL A 242 -8.36 7.20 -10.56
C VAL A 242 -8.12 8.50 -11.33
N VAL A 243 -9.22 9.12 -11.79
CA VAL A 243 -9.18 10.35 -12.56
C VAL A 243 -10.01 11.46 -11.90
N ASP A 244 -9.58 12.70 -12.10
CA ASP A 244 -10.32 13.89 -11.65
C ASP A 244 -11.51 14.24 -12.58
N GLU A 245 -12.17 15.36 -12.31
CA GLU A 245 -13.30 15.86 -13.13
C GLU A 245 -12.92 16.17 -14.57
N GLU A 246 -11.66 16.51 -14.83
CA GLU A 246 -11.13 16.79 -16.17
C GLU A 246 -10.56 15.54 -16.86
N ASN A 247 -10.74 14.35 -16.30
CA ASN A 247 -10.16 13.06 -16.76
C ASN A 247 -8.62 13.03 -16.70
N LYS A 248 -8.01 13.82 -15.83
CA LYS A 248 -6.59 13.74 -15.56
C LYS A 248 -6.30 12.62 -14.56
N LEU A 249 -5.22 11.90 -14.79
CA LEU A 249 -4.76 10.84 -13.89
C LEU A 249 -4.35 11.43 -12.55
N ALA A 250 -5.12 11.11 -11.50
CA ALA A 250 -4.91 11.55 -10.13
C ALA A 250 -4.13 10.52 -9.29
N GLY A 251 -4.41 9.23 -9.49
CA GLY A 251 -3.78 8.15 -8.72
C GLY A 251 -4.16 6.77 -9.24
N ILE A 252 -3.85 5.77 -8.46
CA ILE A 252 -4.24 4.36 -8.67
C ILE A 252 -4.74 3.75 -7.37
N ILE A 253 -5.65 2.78 -7.48
CA ILE A 253 -6.02 1.88 -6.38
C ILE A 253 -5.61 0.48 -6.81
N THR A 254 -4.88 -0.22 -5.96
CA THR A 254 -4.40 -1.59 -6.20
C THR A 254 -5.11 -2.58 -5.29
N ASP A 255 -4.96 -3.87 -5.55
CA ASP A 255 -5.44 -4.94 -4.68
C ASP A 255 -4.74 -4.99 -3.30
N GLN A 256 -3.71 -4.16 -3.11
CA GLN A 256 -2.99 -3.99 -1.85
C GLN A 256 -3.38 -2.72 -1.09
N SER A 257 -4.27 -1.87 -1.66
CA SER A 257 -4.76 -0.68 -0.95
C SER A 257 -5.62 -1.10 0.25
N PRO A 258 -5.37 -0.59 1.48
CA PRO A 258 -5.85 -1.17 2.74
C PRO A 258 -7.37 -1.35 2.82
N ASP A 259 -8.13 -0.44 2.23
CA ASP A 259 -9.59 -0.43 2.35
C ASP A 259 -10.33 -0.86 1.08
N ALA A 260 -9.61 -1.06 -0.02
CA ALA A 260 -10.24 -1.39 -1.31
C ALA A 260 -10.94 -2.77 -1.32
N PHE A 261 -10.59 -3.68 -0.40
CA PHE A 261 -11.04 -5.07 -0.43
C PHE A 261 -11.49 -5.64 0.93
N ALA A 262 -11.57 -4.84 1.98
CA ALA A 262 -12.03 -5.30 3.31
C ALA A 262 -13.50 -5.76 3.33
N LEU A 263 -14.21 -5.69 2.18
CA LEU A 263 -15.65 -5.97 2.06
C LEU A 263 -15.97 -7.29 1.35
N THR A 264 -14.98 -8.14 1.09
CA THR A 264 -15.18 -9.51 0.61
C THR A 264 -14.75 -10.52 1.65
#